data_e5253eaeaadcd1bc99bf73320acaebbf
#
_entry.id   e5253eaeaadcd1bc99bf73320acaebbf
#
_cell.length_a   1.000
_cell.length_b   1.000
_cell.length_c   1.000
_cell.angle_alpha   90.00
_cell.angle_beta   90.00
_cell.angle_gamma   90.00
#
_symmetry.space_group_name_H-M   'P 1'
#
loop_
_entity.id
_entity.type
_entity.pdbx_description
1 polymer ?
#
loop_
_entity_poly.entity_id
_entity_poly.type
_entity_poly.pdbx_seq_one_letter_code
_entity_poly.pdbx_strand_id
1 'polypeptide(L)'
;MRGLAAINPQRTAERWERRVHLGAHPVLYPVIRGLGAMGPVVRIPGLGVLVSEAGLVREVLMSQDAYVKNGPSGSGALWTPVVGPKALVNMDGEEHRLLRRRLGDLFTPRSVEGIVEPAAAALKARLHGDLDAHGRVDLVDCVKELAGGVISRLLGVPDDAPGRLADRELFDLGSSISSLVRLGRPTLTAGQVAKGKSAVAVLAGPVRTAYRESDPDTFPGRLRELGMSEDEAMGIISAFVMVGTETLVSFVPRLVALLADSGRLSELAADRSVVPAAVNEALRFTVPSPMMLRDAVVDGYIGGTKVFAGDRILLSTIHAAKSLGGFDPAQATPQQARQLWFGAGPHFCIGMPLAMAEINTTLELLLDMYAQRPWLIAARQVSRGVLIPGYRKLELAHA
;
A
#
# COMPACT_ATOMS: atom_id res chain seq x y z
N MET A 1 38.78 -28.59 -3.47
CA MET A 1 37.80 -27.67 -4.04
C MET A 1 36.46 -27.90 -3.33
N ARG A 2 36.11 -27.00 -2.39
CA ARG A 2 34.78 -27.06 -1.75
C ARG A 2 33.80 -26.51 -2.77
N GLY A 3 32.85 -27.36 -3.26
CA GLY A 3 31.81 -26.99 -4.19
C GLY A 3 31.00 -25.84 -3.59
N LEU A 4 30.95 -24.70 -4.29
CA LEU A 4 29.99 -23.64 -4.02
C LEU A 4 28.59 -24.26 -4.20
N ALA A 5 27.90 -24.51 -3.09
CA ALA A 5 26.51 -24.96 -3.12
C ALA A 5 25.74 -23.92 -3.92
N ALA A 6 25.13 -24.33 -5.03
CA ALA A 6 24.32 -23.47 -5.87
C ALA A 6 23.29 -22.76 -4.97
N ILE A 7 23.36 -21.44 -4.91
CA ILE A 7 22.44 -20.62 -4.11
C ILE A 7 21.05 -20.82 -4.71
N ASN A 8 20.13 -21.44 -3.96
CA ASN A 8 18.76 -21.62 -4.40
C ASN A 8 18.11 -20.23 -4.57
N PRO A 9 17.71 -19.82 -5.80
CA PRO A 9 17.16 -18.50 -6.09
C PRO A 9 15.94 -18.16 -5.23
N GLN A 10 15.03 -19.10 -5.03
CA GLN A 10 13.84 -18.90 -4.21
C GLN A 10 14.20 -18.59 -2.74
N ARG A 11 15.19 -19.27 -2.15
CA ARG A 11 15.69 -18.96 -0.80
C ARG A 11 16.32 -17.58 -0.72
N THR A 12 16.90 -17.09 -1.82
CA THR A 12 17.45 -15.73 -1.89
C THR A 12 16.34 -14.68 -1.80
N ALA A 13 15.28 -14.83 -2.60
CA ALA A 13 14.10 -13.96 -2.58
C ALA A 13 13.47 -13.89 -1.19
N GLU A 14 13.20 -15.06 -0.59
CA GLU A 14 12.61 -15.17 0.76
C GLU A 14 13.50 -14.54 1.86
N ARG A 15 14.81 -14.69 1.75
CA ARG A 15 15.78 -14.12 2.70
C ARG A 15 15.80 -12.59 2.65
N TRP A 16 15.72 -11.99 1.46
CA TRP A 16 15.65 -10.54 1.32
C TRP A 16 14.32 -10.00 1.81
N GLU A 17 13.22 -10.67 1.49
CA GLU A 17 11.90 -10.28 1.98
C GLU A 17 11.81 -10.30 3.51
N ARG A 18 12.40 -11.33 4.15
CA ARG A 18 12.52 -11.37 5.61
C ARG A 18 13.37 -10.20 6.16
N ARG A 19 14.45 -9.80 5.47
CA ARG A 19 15.27 -8.64 5.86
C ARG A 19 14.49 -7.33 5.75
N VAL A 20 13.63 -7.18 4.75
CA VAL A 20 12.76 -6.01 4.60
C VAL A 20 11.82 -5.87 5.80
N HIS A 21 11.16 -6.95 6.21
CA HIS A 21 10.30 -6.93 7.39
C HIS A 21 11.07 -6.69 8.70
N LEU A 22 12.21 -7.33 8.89
CA LEU A 22 13.06 -7.12 10.07
C LEU A 22 13.65 -5.71 10.11
N GLY A 23 13.96 -5.11 8.97
CA GLY A 23 14.41 -3.71 8.90
C GLY A 23 13.33 -2.75 9.36
N ALA A 24 12.11 -2.92 8.89
CA ALA A 24 10.97 -2.09 9.28
C ALA A 24 10.60 -2.29 10.77
N HIS A 25 10.52 -3.53 11.24
CA HIS A 25 10.00 -3.90 12.56
C HIS A 25 10.85 -4.97 13.22
N PRO A 26 12.05 -4.65 13.74
CA PRO A 26 13.01 -5.64 14.23
C PRO A 26 12.51 -6.44 15.44
N VAL A 27 11.65 -5.87 16.27
CA VAL A 27 11.07 -6.53 17.45
C VAL A 27 9.67 -7.05 17.15
N LEU A 28 8.81 -6.20 16.57
CA LEU A 28 7.39 -6.53 16.40
C LEU A 28 7.17 -7.66 15.39
N TYR A 29 7.94 -7.71 14.30
CA TYR A 29 7.78 -8.75 13.29
C TYR A 29 8.06 -10.17 13.82
N PRO A 30 9.17 -10.45 14.56
CA PRO A 30 9.36 -11.72 15.21
C PRO A 30 8.28 -12.06 16.24
N VAL A 31 7.83 -11.07 17.04
CA VAL A 31 6.78 -11.28 18.05
C VAL A 31 5.47 -11.68 17.39
N ILE A 32 5.00 -10.94 16.36
CA ILE A 32 3.76 -11.29 15.63
C ILE A 32 3.88 -12.68 15.01
N ARG A 33 5.03 -13.03 14.45
CA ARG A 33 5.26 -14.38 13.91
C ARG A 33 5.17 -15.47 14.98
N GLY A 34 5.76 -15.23 16.14
CA GLY A 34 5.71 -16.18 17.27
C GLY A 34 4.28 -16.36 17.78
N LEU A 35 3.56 -15.25 17.98
CA LEU A 35 2.16 -15.29 18.44
C LEU A 35 1.24 -15.97 17.42
N GLY A 36 1.38 -15.67 16.11
CA GLY A 36 0.59 -16.34 15.07
C GLY A 36 0.87 -17.84 14.94
N ALA A 37 2.05 -18.30 15.37
CA ALA A 37 2.36 -19.74 15.44
C ALA A 37 1.71 -20.44 16.64
N MET A 38 1.22 -19.70 17.64
CA MET A 38 0.52 -20.28 18.81
C MET A 38 -0.93 -20.69 18.49
N GLY A 39 -1.51 -20.12 17.42
CA GLY A 39 -2.86 -20.45 16.98
C GLY A 39 -3.47 -19.42 16.03
N PRO A 40 -4.61 -19.76 15.41
CA PRO A 40 -5.30 -18.89 14.46
C PRO A 40 -5.85 -17.60 15.10
N VAL A 41 -6.19 -17.66 16.41
CA VAL A 41 -6.66 -16.53 17.21
C VAL A 41 -5.99 -16.57 18.57
N VAL A 42 -5.32 -15.48 18.95
CA VAL A 42 -4.58 -15.39 20.22
C VAL A 42 -5.00 -14.13 20.97
N ARG A 43 -5.54 -14.29 22.18
CA ARG A 43 -5.80 -13.14 23.07
C ARG A 43 -4.49 -12.71 23.74
N ILE A 44 -4.15 -11.45 23.60
CA ILE A 44 -2.94 -10.83 24.16
C ILE A 44 -3.38 -9.86 25.27
N PRO A 45 -3.11 -10.17 26.56
CA PRO A 45 -3.50 -9.29 27.65
C PRO A 45 -3.01 -7.86 27.46
N GLY A 46 -3.91 -6.86 27.61
CA GLY A 46 -3.61 -5.44 27.46
C GLY A 46 -3.41 -4.95 26.01
N LEU A 47 -3.42 -5.81 25.00
CA LEU A 47 -3.22 -5.44 23.60
C LEU A 47 -4.44 -5.70 22.71
N GLY A 48 -5.17 -6.81 22.95
CA GLY A 48 -6.35 -7.20 22.15
C GLY A 48 -6.30 -8.66 21.67
N VAL A 49 -6.97 -8.91 20.56
CA VAL A 49 -7.07 -10.25 19.97
C VAL A 49 -6.37 -10.26 18.61
N LEU A 50 -5.33 -11.07 18.48
CA LEU A 50 -4.61 -11.30 17.23
C LEU A 50 -5.32 -12.40 16.44
N VAL A 51 -5.66 -12.10 15.18
CA VAL A 51 -6.23 -13.06 14.22
C VAL A 51 -5.22 -13.24 13.09
N SER A 52 -4.80 -14.49 12.84
CA SER A 52 -3.70 -14.83 11.94
C SER A 52 -4.06 -15.84 10.84
N GLU A 53 -5.24 -16.44 10.87
CA GLU A 53 -5.74 -17.37 9.84
C GLU A 53 -6.53 -16.60 8.77
N ALA A 54 -6.32 -16.90 7.47
CA ALA A 54 -6.83 -16.13 6.34
C ALA A 54 -8.37 -16.07 6.27
N GLY A 55 -9.05 -17.16 6.53
CA GLY A 55 -10.51 -17.23 6.55
C GLY A 55 -11.11 -16.37 7.65
N LEU A 56 -10.55 -16.44 8.86
CA LEU A 56 -10.99 -15.65 10.02
C LEU A 56 -10.67 -14.16 9.84
N VAL A 57 -9.53 -13.82 9.27
CA VAL A 57 -9.22 -12.41 8.90
C VAL A 57 -10.26 -11.88 7.93
N ARG A 58 -10.61 -12.66 6.90
CA ARG A 58 -11.65 -12.28 5.93
C ARG A 58 -13.02 -12.17 6.60
N GLU A 59 -13.40 -13.12 7.45
CA GLU A 59 -14.65 -13.10 8.21
C GLU A 59 -14.79 -11.79 9.01
N VAL A 60 -13.78 -11.42 9.78
CA VAL A 60 -13.78 -10.15 10.54
C VAL A 60 -13.89 -8.94 9.62
N LEU A 61 -13.18 -8.92 8.49
CA LEU A 61 -13.24 -7.80 7.54
C LEU A 61 -14.59 -7.68 6.84
N MET A 62 -15.32 -8.77 6.69
CA MET A 62 -16.68 -8.79 6.12
C MET A 62 -17.76 -8.41 7.14
N SER A 63 -17.52 -8.59 8.44
CA SER A 63 -18.50 -8.41 9.53
C SER A 63 -18.41 -7.00 10.13
N GLN A 64 -18.64 -5.97 9.31
CA GLN A 64 -18.50 -4.56 9.74
C GLN A 64 -19.49 -4.12 10.83
N ASP A 65 -20.60 -4.81 11.02
CA ASP A 65 -21.58 -4.50 12.09
C ASP A 65 -21.06 -4.94 13.46
N ALA A 66 -20.11 -5.88 13.50
CA ALA A 66 -19.46 -6.36 14.71
C ALA A 66 -18.05 -5.77 14.91
N TYR A 67 -17.36 -5.44 13.80
CA TYR A 67 -15.94 -5.02 13.83
C TYR A 67 -15.72 -3.75 13.01
N VAL A 68 -15.60 -2.61 13.68
CA VAL A 68 -15.54 -1.28 13.05
C VAL A 68 -14.11 -0.73 12.95
N LYS A 69 -13.91 0.25 12.08
CA LYS A 69 -12.64 1.00 11.95
C LYS A 69 -12.64 2.29 12.75
N ASN A 70 -13.80 2.91 12.92
CA ASN A 70 -13.96 4.21 13.58
C ASN A 70 -14.05 4.13 15.12
N GLY A 71 -13.87 2.94 15.68
CA GLY A 71 -13.81 2.75 17.14
C GLY A 71 -12.55 3.35 17.78
N PRO A 72 -12.49 3.44 19.12
CA PRO A 72 -11.45 4.17 19.85
C PRO A 72 -10.03 3.58 19.72
N SER A 73 -9.92 2.32 19.34
CA SER A 73 -8.64 1.63 19.11
C SER A 73 -8.42 1.27 17.64
N GLY A 74 -9.34 1.60 16.77
CA GLY A 74 -9.31 1.36 15.33
C GLY A 74 -8.41 2.35 14.58
N SER A 75 -8.28 2.13 13.28
CA SER A 75 -7.49 3.04 12.43
C SER A 75 -8.09 4.43 12.33
N GLY A 76 -9.42 4.58 12.49
CA GLY A 76 -10.10 5.87 12.48
C GLY A 76 -9.64 6.78 13.62
N ALA A 77 -9.46 6.26 14.83
CA ALA A 77 -8.96 7.03 15.96
C ALA A 77 -7.56 7.64 15.71
N LEU A 78 -6.71 6.94 14.93
CA LEU A 78 -5.38 7.44 14.58
C LEU A 78 -5.44 8.63 13.63
N TRP A 79 -6.28 8.58 12.60
CA TRP A 79 -6.21 9.52 11.48
C TRP A 79 -7.24 10.65 11.55
N THR A 80 -8.37 10.45 12.26
CA THR A 80 -9.39 11.50 12.41
C THR A 80 -8.84 12.84 12.90
N PRO A 81 -7.88 12.91 13.86
CA PRO A 81 -7.32 14.18 14.29
C PRO A 81 -6.55 14.95 13.20
N VAL A 82 -6.10 14.26 12.14
CA VAL A 82 -5.29 14.85 11.05
C VAL A 82 -6.13 15.11 9.80
N VAL A 83 -6.86 14.10 9.32
CA VAL A 83 -7.59 14.16 8.04
C VAL A 83 -9.10 14.25 8.20
N GLY A 84 -9.61 14.34 9.42
CA GLY A 84 -11.03 14.48 9.73
C GLY A 84 -11.83 13.17 9.67
N PRO A 85 -13.08 13.21 10.18
CA PRO A 85 -13.93 12.03 10.30
C PRO A 85 -14.53 11.56 8.96
N LYS A 86 -14.63 12.42 7.95
CA LYS A 86 -15.23 12.11 6.64
C LYS A 86 -14.26 11.43 5.66
N ALA A 87 -12.99 11.26 6.02
CA ALA A 87 -12.08 10.44 5.22
C ALA A 87 -12.51 8.97 5.24
N LEU A 88 -12.61 8.30 4.07
CA LEU A 88 -13.10 6.92 3.94
C LEU A 88 -12.37 5.93 4.88
N VAL A 89 -11.10 6.17 5.16
CA VAL A 89 -10.29 5.36 6.07
C VAL A 89 -10.77 5.44 7.52
N ASN A 90 -11.51 6.50 7.87
CA ASN A 90 -12.01 6.81 9.22
C ASN A 90 -13.51 6.54 9.39
N MET A 91 -14.20 6.18 8.32
CA MET A 91 -15.66 6.02 8.31
C MET A 91 -16.08 4.55 8.40
N ASP A 92 -17.30 4.32 8.87
CA ASP A 92 -18.03 3.06 8.80
C ASP A 92 -19.52 3.33 8.49
N GLY A 93 -20.27 2.28 8.27
CA GLY A 93 -21.74 2.34 8.12
C GLY A 93 -22.20 2.86 6.77
N GLU A 94 -23.43 3.41 6.73
CA GLU A 94 -24.11 3.77 5.49
C GLU A 94 -23.47 4.96 4.79
N GLU A 95 -23.04 5.98 5.52
CA GLU A 95 -22.33 7.13 4.94
C GLU A 95 -21.05 6.70 4.22
N HIS A 96 -20.28 5.79 4.81
CA HIS A 96 -19.10 5.23 4.17
C HIS A 96 -19.47 4.53 2.86
N ARG A 97 -20.48 3.66 2.88
CA ARG A 97 -20.94 2.92 1.69
C ARG A 97 -21.40 3.86 0.58
N LEU A 98 -22.15 4.90 0.94
CA LEU A 98 -22.66 5.89 0.00
C LEU A 98 -21.52 6.69 -0.65
N LEU A 99 -20.64 7.29 0.16
CA LEU A 99 -19.50 8.06 -0.33
C LEU A 99 -18.60 7.20 -1.22
N ARG A 100 -18.27 6.00 -0.75
CA ARG A 100 -17.45 5.04 -1.50
C ARG A 100 -18.06 4.70 -2.87
N ARG A 101 -19.37 4.46 -2.94
CA ARG A 101 -20.05 4.15 -4.20
C ARG A 101 -19.96 5.31 -5.18
N ARG A 102 -20.14 6.54 -4.70
CA ARG A 102 -20.09 7.76 -5.53
C ARG A 102 -18.69 8.13 -5.99
N LEU A 103 -17.66 7.73 -5.25
CA LEU A 103 -16.26 7.90 -5.66
C LEU A 103 -15.76 6.75 -6.56
N GLY A 104 -16.50 5.64 -6.64
CA GLY A 104 -16.08 4.45 -7.38
C GLY A 104 -15.87 4.71 -8.88
N ASP A 105 -16.64 5.61 -9.47
CA ASP A 105 -16.57 5.94 -10.90
C ASP A 105 -15.21 6.54 -11.30
N LEU A 106 -14.50 7.18 -10.35
CA LEU A 106 -13.17 7.72 -10.57
C LEU A 106 -12.08 6.63 -10.69
N PHE A 107 -12.40 5.40 -10.33
CA PHE A 107 -11.51 4.24 -10.38
C PHE A 107 -11.94 3.22 -11.45
N THR A 108 -12.70 3.63 -12.46
CA THR A 108 -12.99 2.78 -13.61
C THR A 108 -11.74 2.57 -14.46
N PRO A 109 -11.65 1.47 -15.25
CA PRO A 109 -10.50 1.21 -16.12
C PRO A 109 -10.12 2.41 -16.99
N ARG A 110 -11.10 3.08 -17.60
CA ARG A 110 -10.89 4.25 -18.47
C ARG A 110 -10.30 5.44 -17.70
N SER A 111 -10.86 5.76 -16.52
CA SER A 111 -10.37 6.87 -15.68
C SER A 111 -8.94 6.59 -15.20
N VAL A 112 -8.68 5.35 -14.79
CA VAL A 112 -7.36 4.90 -14.32
C VAL A 112 -6.32 4.98 -15.42
N GLU A 113 -6.63 4.54 -16.64
CA GLU A 113 -5.72 4.59 -17.80
C GLU A 113 -5.31 6.04 -18.09
N GLY A 114 -6.26 6.97 -18.16
CA GLY A 114 -5.97 8.40 -18.39
C GLY A 114 -5.08 9.05 -17.31
N ILE A 115 -5.10 8.52 -16.09
CA ILE A 115 -4.24 9.00 -14.98
C ILE A 115 -2.85 8.38 -15.04
N VAL A 116 -2.76 7.05 -15.29
CA VAL A 116 -1.51 6.29 -15.18
C VAL A 116 -0.62 6.46 -16.41
N GLU A 117 -1.18 6.51 -17.62
CA GLU A 117 -0.41 6.55 -18.86
C GLU A 117 0.58 7.74 -18.95
N PRO A 118 0.20 9.00 -18.65
CA PRO A 118 1.16 10.10 -18.68
C PRO A 118 2.26 9.99 -17.62
N ALA A 119 1.93 9.49 -16.43
CA ALA A 119 2.91 9.26 -15.37
C ALA A 119 3.90 8.13 -15.73
N ALA A 120 3.41 7.08 -16.40
CA ALA A 120 4.23 5.99 -16.89
C ALA A 120 5.17 6.43 -18.02
N ALA A 121 4.74 7.35 -18.89
CA ALA A 121 5.60 7.95 -19.92
C ALA A 121 6.78 8.70 -19.29
N ALA A 122 6.54 9.48 -18.23
CA ALA A 122 7.59 10.16 -17.48
C ALA A 122 8.54 9.16 -16.80
N LEU A 123 8.00 8.10 -16.18
CA LEU A 123 8.79 7.01 -15.59
C LEU A 123 9.71 6.35 -16.65
N LYS A 124 9.17 6.04 -17.82
CA LYS A 124 9.93 5.45 -18.93
C LYS A 124 11.10 6.34 -19.34
N ALA A 125 10.85 7.62 -19.56
CA ALA A 125 11.88 8.58 -19.93
C ALA A 125 12.99 8.65 -18.88
N ARG A 126 12.64 8.67 -17.61
CA ARG A 126 13.59 8.70 -16.50
C ARG A 126 14.42 7.43 -16.41
N LEU A 127 13.79 6.25 -16.45
CA LEU A 127 14.51 4.97 -16.36
C LEU A 127 15.56 4.83 -17.47
N HIS A 128 15.19 5.16 -18.72
CA HIS A 128 16.14 5.14 -19.83
C HIS A 128 17.23 6.20 -19.66
N GLY A 129 16.85 7.46 -19.37
CA GLY A 129 17.80 8.56 -19.21
C GLY A 129 18.85 8.31 -18.13
N ASP A 130 18.45 7.80 -16.95
CA ASP A 130 19.37 7.51 -15.85
C ASP A 130 20.27 6.31 -16.18
N LEU A 131 19.75 5.25 -16.80
CA LEU A 131 20.55 4.10 -17.22
C LEU A 131 21.56 4.47 -18.30
N ASP A 132 21.16 5.29 -19.28
CA ASP A 132 22.05 5.73 -20.36
C ASP A 132 23.13 6.69 -19.86
N ALA A 133 22.78 7.64 -18.99
CA ALA A 133 23.71 8.67 -18.48
C ALA A 133 24.63 8.15 -17.38
N HIS A 134 24.14 7.28 -16.50
CA HIS A 134 24.83 6.89 -15.27
C HIS A 134 25.13 5.39 -15.19
N GLY A 135 24.61 4.56 -16.11
CA GLY A 135 24.72 3.10 -16.08
C GLY A 135 23.92 2.43 -14.96
N ARG A 136 23.17 3.21 -14.19
CA ARG A 136 22.34 2.73 -13.06
C ARG A 136 21.19 3.67 -12.76
N VAL A 137 20.11 3.11 -12.17
CA VAL A 137 18.91 3.87 -11.76
C VAL A 137 18.40 3.35 -10.42
N ASP A 138 17.95 4.24 -9.53
CA ASP A 138 17.26 3.86 -8.30
C ASP A 138 15.76 3.70 -8.55
N LEU A 139 15.29 2.45 -8.63
CA LEU A 139 13.89 2.14 -8.88
C LEU A 139 12.96 2.69 -7.78
N VAL A 140 13.40 2.72 -6.52
CA VAL A 140 12.59 3.28 -5.41
C VAL A 140 12.29 4.75 -5.68
N ASP A 141 13.29 5.48 -6.12
CA ASP A 141 13.18 6.91 -6.38
C ASP A 141 12.27 7.20 -7.59
N CYS A 142 12.40 6.39 -8.65
CA CYS A 142 11.52 6.45 -9.81
C CYS A 142 10.04 6.14 -9.45
N VAL A 143 9.80 5.12 -8.62
CA VAL A 143 8.43 4.77 -8.20
C VAL A 143 7.82 5.83 -7.28
N LYS A 144 8.61 6.55 -6.51
CA LYS A 144 8.11 7.70 -5.73
C LYS A 144 7.60 8.82 -6.63
N GLU A 145 8.30 9.14 -7.71
CA GLU A 145 7.83 10.13 -8.68
C GLU A 145 6.60 9.65 -9.43
N LEU A 146 6.58 8.37 -9.84
CA LEU A 146 5.38 7.78 -10.44
C LEU A 146 4.17 7.94 -9.52
N ALA A 147 4.29 7.52 -8.25
CA ALA A 147 3.21 7.60 -7.28
C ALA A 147 2.73 9.05 -7.06
N GLY A 148 3.67 9.98 -6.93
CA GLY A 148 3.35 11.40 -6.83
C GLY A 148 2.65 11.95 -8.07
N GLY A 149 3.13 11.59 -9.26
CA GLY A 149 2.55 12.01 -10.54
C GLY A 149 1.14 11.46 -10.77
N VAL A 150 0.90 10.21 -10.39
CA VAL A 150 -0.44 9.60 -10.45
C VAL A 150 -1.40 10.31 -9.49
N ILE A 151 -0.98 10.58 -8.26
CA ILE A 151 -1.79 11.32 -7.29
C ILE A 151 -2.02 12.76 -7.76
N SER A 152 -1.03 13.45 -8.29
CA SER A 152 -1.18 14.82 -8.82
C SER A 152 -2.29 14.89 -9.88
N ARG A 153 -2.33 13.92 -10.78
CA ARG A 153 -3.37 13.81 -11.82
C ARG A 153 -4.74 13.45 -11.26
N LEU A 154 -4.79 12.54 -10.30
CA LEU A 154 -6.04 12.20 -9.58
C LEU A 154 -6.63 13.46 -8.90
N LEU A 155 -5.77 14.34 -8.38
CA LEU A 155 -6.19 15.60 -7.78
C LEU A 155 -6.62 16.65 -8.82
N GLY A 156 -6.40 16.42 -10.11
CA GLY A 156 -6.79 17.33 -11.17
C GLY A 156 -6.09 18.71 -11.07
N VAL A 157 -4.91 18.77 -10.44
CA VAL A 157 -4.13 20.00 -10.35
C VAL A 157 -3.37 20.20 -11.67
N PRO A 158 -3.63 21.27 -12.43
CA PRO A 158 -2.92 21.55 -13.68
C PRO A 158 -1.39 21.64 -13.47
N ASP A 159 -0.63 21.26 -14.50
CA ASP A 159 0.84 21.24 -14.42
C ASP A 159 1.44 22.66 -14.22
N ASP A 160 0.75 23.70 -14.67
CA ASP A 160 1.09 25.12 -14.53
C ASP A 160 0.41 25.82 -13.36
N ALA A 161 -0.33 25.10 -12.51
CA ALA A 161 -1.06 25.69 -11.39
C ALA A 161 -0.10 26.35 -10.38
N PRO A 162 -0.39 27.59 -9.94
CA PRO A 162 0.40 28.25 -8.91
C PRO A 162 0.46 27.43 -7.61
N GLY A 163 1.68 27.18 -7.13
CA GLY A 163 1.90 26.41 -5.92
C GLY A 163 1.72 24.89 -6.08
N ARG A 164 1.62 24.39 -7.32
CA ARG A 164 1.65 22.93 -7.58
C ARG A 164 2.95 22.36 -7.01
N LEU A 165 2.82 21.28 -6.23
CA LEU A 165 3.95 20.52 -5.77
C LEU A 165 4.51 19.64 -6.90
N ALA A 166 5.83 19.52 -6.98
CA ALA A 166 6.43 18.52 -7.84
C ALA A 166 5.99 17.10 -7.42
N ASP A 167 5.94 16.17 -8.36
CA ASP A 167 5.44 14.81 -8.11
C ASP A 167 6.18 14.14 -6.94
N ARG A 168 7.49 14.35 -6.85
CA ARG A 168 8.30 13.86 -5.73
C ARG A 168 7.94 14.53 -4.39
N GLU A 169 7.72 15.83 -4.40
CA GLU A 169 7.33 16.59 -3.20
C GLU A 169 5.97 16.14 -2.68
N LEU A 170 5.03 15.85 -3.59
CA LEU A 170 3.70 15.33 -3.23
C LEU A 170 3.81 13.94 -2.57
N PHE A 171 4.66 13.05 -3.12
CA PHE A 171 4.98 11.78 -2.46
C PHE A 171 5.56 12.00 -1.05
N ASP A 172 6.61 12.84 -0.94
CA ASP A 172 7.30 13.07 0.34
C ASP A 172 6.36 13.67 1.39
N LEU A 173 5.38 14.49 0.96
CA LEU A 173 4.35 15.03 1.83
C LEU A 173 3.41 13.94 2.35
N GLY A 174 2.88 13.06 1.48
CA GLY A 174 2.07 11.90 1.88
C GLY A 174 2.83 10.97 2.84
N SER A 175 4.08 10.69 2.53
CA SER A 175 5.00 9.90 3.37
C SER A 175 5.23 10.53 4.73
N SER A 176 5.34 11.86 4.80
CA SER A 176 5.50 12.58 6.06
C SER A 176 4.31 12.39 7.01
N ILE A 177 3.09 12.34 6.46
CA ILE A 177 1.86 12.10 7.24
C ILE A 177 1.83 10.64 7.71
N SER A 178 2.04 9.66 6.83
CA SER A 178 2.02 8.24 7.20
C SER A 178 3.09 7.88 8.22
N SER A 179 4.26 8.54 8.18
CA SER A 179 5.35 8.33 9.14
C SER A 179 5.07 8.79 10.58
N LEU A 180 3.98 9.54 10.80
CA LEU A 180 3.55 9.94 12.15
C LEU A 180 3.10 8.74 12.99
N VAL A 181 2.54 7.71 12.35
CA VAL A 181 2.10 6.49 13.03
C VAL A 181 3.28 5.57 13.32
N ARG A 182 3.32 5.07 14.54
CA ARG A 182 4.26 4.03 14.97
C ARG A 182 3.49 2.84 15.51
N LEU A 183 3.83 1.66 15.05
CA LEU A 183 3.25 0.43 15.59
C LEU A 183 3.51 0.36 17.11
N GLY A 184 2.47 -0.02 17.85
CA GLY A 184 2.52 -0.09 19.34
C GLY A 184 2.03 1.19 20.04
N ARG A 185 1.73 2.28 19.31
CA ARG A 185 1.07 3.46 19.88
C ARG A 185 -0.34 3.62 19.31
N PRO A 186 -1.38 3.53 20.13
CA PRO A 186 -2.77 3.55 19.65
C PRO A 186 -3.26 4.92 19.19
N THR A 187 -2.57 6.00 19.56
CA THR A 187 -2.97 7.38 19.26
C THR A 187 -1.77 8.23 18.88
N LEU A 188 -2.02 9.31 18.15
CA LEU A 188 -1.02 10.34 17.86
C LEU A 188 -0.91 11.31 19.04
N THR A 189 0.30 11.78 19.33
CA THR A 189 0.53 12.87 20.28
C THR A 189 0.08 14.21 19.69
N ALA A 190 -0.19 15.22 20.53
CA ALA A 190 -0.55 16.56 20.07
C ALA A 190 0.46 17.14 19.06
N GLY A 191 1.77 16.92 19.29
CA GLY A 191 2.82 17.36 18.37
C GLY A 191 2.80 16.63 17.02
N GLN A 192 2.46 15.32 17.00
CA GLN A 192 2.27 14.56 15.77
C GLN A 192 1.04 15.04 14.99
N VAL A 193 -0.08 15.30 15.69
CA VAL A 193 -1.29 15.87 15.09
C VAL A 193 -1.00 17.23 14.47
N ALA A 194 -0.27 18.12 15.19
CA ALA A 194 0.11 19.43 14.66
C ALA A 194 0.96 19.30 13.39
N LYS A 195 1.95 18.40 13.36
CA LYS A 195 2.77 18.11 12.16
C LYS A 195 1.91 17.60 11.00
N GLY A 196 0.97 16.68 11.27
CA GLY A 196 0.06 16.17 10.26
C GLY A 196 -0.82 17.27 9.66
N LYS A 197 -1.40 18.12 10.51
CA LYS A 197 -2.20 19.28 10.06
C LYS A 197 -1.37 20.28 9.25
N SER A 198 -0.11 20.50 9.61
CA SER A 198 0.79 21.36 8.82
C SER A 198 1.05 20.76 7.43
N ALA A 199 1.24 19.45 7.32
CA ALA A 199 1.40 18.78 6.03
C ALA A 199 0.10 18.87 5.18
N VAL A 200 -1.07 18.67 5.79
CA VAL A 200 -2.37 18.87 5.12
C VAL A 200 -2.54 20.33 4.65
N ALA A 201 -2.10 21.31 5.43
CA ALA A 201 -2.17 22.73 5.05
C ALA A 201 -1.30 23.05 3.82
N VAL A 202 -0.16 22.39 3.64
CA VAL A 202 0.68 22.54 2.43
C VAL A 202 -0.07 22.06 1.18
N LEU A 203 -0.79 20.95 1.26
CA LEU A 203 -1.66 20.46 0.17
C LEU A 203 -2.81 21.40 -0.15
N ALA A 204 -3.28 22.17 0.84
CA ALA A 204 -4.55 22.87 0.75
C ALA A 204 -4.57 23.93 -0.36
N GLY A 205 -3.46 24.64 -0.64
CA GLY A 205 -3.44 25.72 -1.64
C GLY A 205 -3.91 25.27 -3.02
N PRO A 206 -3.13 24.45 -3.75
CA PRO A 206 -3.48 24.02 -5.11
C PRO A 206 -4.74 23.15 -5.15
N VAL A 207 -5.00 22.35 -4.09
CA VAL A 207 -6.18 21.48 -4.04
C VAL A 207 -7.47 22.27 -3.80
N ARG A 208 -7.44 23.40 -3.05
CA ARG A 208 -8.60 24.29 -2.90
C ARG A 208 -8.99 24.93 -4.23
N THR A 209 -8.02 25.31 -5.05
CA THR A 209 -8.28 25.81 -6.41
C THR A 209 -8.91 24.73 -7.26
N ALA A 210 -8.32 23.52 -7.27
CA ALA A 210 -8.90 22.38 -7.99
C ALA A 210 -10.32 22.03 -7.50
N TYR A 211 -10.59 22.09 -6.18
CA TYR A 211 -11.94 21.88 -5.64
C TYR A 211 -12.96 22.90 -6.18
N ARG A 212 -12.58 24.17 -6.30
CA ARG A 212 -13.47 25.23 -6.78
C ARG A 212 -13.71 25.22 -8.29
N GLU A 213 -12.69 24.87 -9.06
CA GLU A 213 -12.63 25.07 -10.51
C GLU A 213 -12.70 23.79 -11.33
N SER A 214 -12.35 22.63 -10.74
CA SER A 214 -12.26 21.38 -11.51
C SER A 214 -13.60 20.78 -11.89
N ASP A 215 -13.56 20.00 -12.98
CA ASP A 215 -14.65 19.18 -13.47
C ASP A 215 -15.05 18.09 -12.45
N PRO A 216 -16.35 17.71 -12.36
CA PRO A 216 -16.83 16.55 -11.58
C PRO A 216 -16.13 15.23 -11.88
N ASP A 217 -15.50 15.09 -13.04
CA ASP A 217 -14.69 13.91 -13.39
C ASP A 217 -13.33 13.86 -12.68
N THR A 218 -12.92 14.95 -12.00
CA THR A 218 -11.78 14.98 -11.09
C THR A 218 -12.19 14.65 -9.66
N PHE A 219 -11.24 14.20 -8.85
CA PHE A 219 -11.53 13.85 -7.46
C PHE A 219 -12.04 15.05 -6.63
N PRO A 220 -11.40 16.25 -6.66
CA PRO A 220 -11.90 17.42 -5.96
C PRO A 220 -13.26 17.92 -6.48
N GLY A 221 -13.45 17.95 -7.80
CA GLY A 221 -14.71 18.36 -8.43
C GLY A 221 -15.86 17.42 -8.05
N ARG A 222 -15.61 16.12 -7.99
CA ARG A 222 -16.60 15.12 -7.52
C ARG A 222 -16.98 15.35 -6.06
N LEU A 223 -16.05 15.64 -5.17
CA LEU A 223 -16.36 15.93 -3.77
C LEU A 223 -17.21 17.19 -3.63
N ARG A 224 -16.97 18.22 -4.47
CA ARG A 224 -17.81 19.43 -4.54
C ARG A 224 -19.24 19.11 -5.00
N GLU A 225 -19.37 18.32 -6.07
CA GLU A 225 -20.68 17.87 -6.57
C GLU A 225 -21.48 17.09 -5.52
N LEU A 226 -20.80 16.33 -4.67
CA LEU A 226 -21.39 15.60 -3.55
C LEU A 226 -21.78 16.51 -2.36
N GLY A 227 -21.57 17.82 -2.46
CA GLY A 227 -21.90 18.79 -1.41
C GLY A 227 -20.98 18.73 -0.19
N MET A 228 -19.81 18.10 -0.30
CA MET A 228 -18.80 18.14 0.76
C MET A 228 -18.29 19.56 0.91
N SER A 229 -18.10 20.03 2.14
CA SER A 229 -17.44 21.29 2.39
C SER A 229 -15.97 21.25 1.93
N GLU A 230 -15.37 22.39 1.66
CA GLU A 230 -13.98 22.49 1.25
C GLU A 230 -13.03 21.82 2.26
N ASP A 231 -13.26 21.99 3.57
CA ASP A 231 -12.43 21.39 4.61
C ASP A 231 -12.61 19.86 4.69
N GLU A 232 -13.82 19.34 4.53
CA GLU A 232 -14.06 17.91 4.42
C GLU A 232 -13.37 17.31 3.19
N ALA A 233 -13.47 17.99 2.05
CA ALA A 233 -12.79 17.59 0.82
C ALA A 233 -11.27 17.56 1.00
N MET A 234 -10.67 18.58 1.64
CA MET A 234 -9.24 18.60 1.96
C MET A 234 -8.81 17.41 2.83
N GLY A 235 -9.63 17.06 3.82
CA GLY A 235 -9.37 15.90 4.67
C GLY A 235 -9.39 14.57 3.90
N ILE A 236 -10.43 14.38 3.06
CA ILE A 236 -10.58 13.19 2.22
C ILE A 236 -9.40 13.07 1.25
N ILE A 237 -9.07 14.15 0.54
CA ILE A 237 -7.96 14.20 -0.42
C ILE A 237 -6.63 13.89 0.27
N SER A 238 -6.36 14.51 1.42
CA SER A 238 -5.13 14.26 2.18
C SER A 238 -5.00 12.80 2.61
N ALA A 239 -6.12 12.15 2.95
CA ALA A 239 -6.13 10.73 3.25
C ALA A 239 -5.76 9.88 2.01
N PHE A 240 -6.26 10.25 0.81
CA PHE A 240 -5.88 9.56 -0.43
C PHE A 240 -4.40 9.76 -0.78
N VAL A 241 -3.85 10.97 -0.64
CA VAL A 241 -2.41 11.22 -0.81
C VAL A 241 -1.59 10.33 0.13
N MET A 242 -1.97 10.27 1.41
CA MET A 242 -1.27 9.49 2.42
C MET A 242 -1.28 7.99 2.13
N VAL A 243 -2.44 7.40 1.79
CA VAL A 243 -2.57 5.95 1.62
C VAL A 243 -2.23 5.46 0.22
N GLY A 244 -2.33 6.33 -0.80
CA GLY A 244 -2.13 5.98 -2.19
C GLY A 244 -0.66 5.89 -2.61
N THR A 245 0.24 6.60 -1.93
CA THR A 245 1.64 6.70 -2.33
C THR A 245 2.53 5.62 -1.72
N GLU A 246 2.51 5.44 -0.40
CA GLU A 246 3.43 4.57 0.34
C GLU A 246 3.31 3.09 -0.02
N THR A 247 2.11 2.59 -0.26
CA THR A 247 1.87 1.17 -0.54
C THR A 247 2.47 0.74 -1.88
N LEU A 248 2.39 1.58 -2.91
CA LEU A 248 2.99 1.33 -4.21
C LEU A 248 4.52 1.30 -4.13
N VAL A 249 5.12 2.31 -3.49
CA VAL A 249 6.58 2.42 -3.30
C VAL A 249 7.12 1.28 -2.43
N SER A 250 6.33 0.80 -1.48
CA SER A 250 6.66 -0.43 -0.75
C SER A 250 6.65 -1.66 -1.65
N PHE A 251 5.65 -1.79 -2.51
CA PHE A 251 5.40 -3.03 -3.25
C PHE A 251 6.26 -3.19 -4.51
N VAL A 252 6.27 -2.20 -5.41
CA VAL A 252 6.90 -2.34 -6.73
C VAL A 252 8.39 -2.72 -6.68
N PRO A 253 9.24 -2.07 -5.85
CA PRO A 253 10.63 -2.49 -5.73
C PRO A 253 10.79 -3.91 -5.14
N ARG A 254 9.87 -4.33 -4.27
CA ARG A 254 9.87 -5.69 -3.70
C ARG A 254 9.45 -6.73 -4.73
N LEU A 255 8.43 -6.44 -5.55
CA LEU A 255 8.05 -7.27 -6.70
C LEU A 255 9.25 -7.51 -7.62
N VAL A 256 9.90 -6.44 -8.05
CA VAL A 256 11.07 -6.50 -8.94
C VAL A 256 12.21 -7.29 -8.30
N ALA A 257 12.49 -7.06 -7.02
CA ALA A 257 13.52 -7.81 -6.29
C ALA A 257 13.17 -9.30 -6.16
N LEU A 258 11.90 -9.65 -5.87
CA LEU A 258 11.45 -11.04 -5.81
C LEU A 258 11.64 -11.76 -7.15
N LEU A 259 11.23 -11.13 -8.25
CA LEU A 259 11.33 -11.71 -9.59
C LEU A 259 12.79 -11.87 -10.03
N ALA A 260 13.64 -10.89 -9.76
CA ALA A 260 15.07 -10.97 -10.06
C ALA A 260 15.76 -12.05 -9.21
N ASP A 261 15.56 -12.06 -7.89
CA ASP A 261 16.19 -13.01 -6.97
C ASP A 261 15.71 -14.45 -7.17
N SER A 262 14.46 -14.65 -7.63
CA SER A 262 13.92 -15.97 -7.97
C SER A 262 14.27 -16.45 -9.38
N GLY A 263 14.96 -15.62 -10.19
CA GLY A 263 15.36 -15.95 -11.56
C GLY A 263 14.21 -15.97 -12.57
N ARG A 264 13.09 -15.30 -12.29
CA ARG A 264 11.88 -15.33 -13.11
C ARG A 264 11.84 -14.26 -14.21
N LEU A 265 12.76 -13.29 -14.23
CA LEU A 265 12.71 -12.17 -15.18
C LEU A 265 12.72 -12.61 -16.64
N SER A 266 13.59 -13.57 -17.00
CA SER A 266 13.68 -14.07 -18.37
C SER A 266 12.38 -14.76 -18.84
N GLU A 267 11.75 -15.55 -17.96
CA GLU A 267 10.47 -16.20 -18.22
C GLU A 267 9.37 -15.16 -18.47
N LEU A 268 9.23 -14.18 -17.57
CA LEU A 268 8.21 -13.13 -17.68
C LEU A 268 8.46 -12.19 -18.87
N ALA A 269 9.73 -11.97 -19.22
CA ALA A 269 10.09 -11.20 -20.41
C ALA A 269 9.74 -11.94 -21.71
N ALA A 270 9.82 -13.26 -21.72
CA ALA A 270 9.49 -14.10 -22.89
C ALA A 270 7.98 -14.39 -23.01
N ASP A 271 7.28 -14.57 -21.88
CA ASP A 271 5.85 -14.89 -21.84
C ASP A 271 5.10 -13.96 -20.85
N ARG A 272 4.40 -12.98 -21.40
CA ARG A 272 3.61 -12.02 -20.61
C ARG A 272 2.35 -12.63 -20.01
N SER A 273 1.89 -13.80 -20.49
CA SER A 273 0.69 -14.44 -19.96
C SER A 273 0.81 -14.87 -18.49
N VAL A 274 2.04 -15.08 -18.01
CA VAL A 274 2.33 -15.47 -16.62
C VAL A 274 2.49 -14.26 -15.66
N VAL A 275 2.56 -13.04 -16.18
CA VAL A 275 2.73 -11.80 -15.38
C VAL A 275 1.63 -11.61 -14.33
N PRO A 276 0.32 -11.76 -14.66
CA PRO A 276 -0.73 -11.58 -13.66
C PRO A 276 -0.62 -12.52 -12.46
N ALA A 277 -0.23 -13.78 -12.70
CA ALA A 277 -0.01 -14.76 -11.63
C ALA A 277 1.18 -14.35 -10.74
N ALA A 278 2.29 -13.93 -11.35
CA ALA A 278 3.48 -13.47 -10.64
C ALA A 278 3.22 -12.23 -9.78
N VAL A 279 2.47 -11.26 -10.29
CA VAL A 279 2.07 -10.04 -9.54
C VAL A 279 1.17 -10.40 -8.35
N ASN A 280 0.14 -11.23 -8.55
CA ASN A 280 -0.75 -11.67 -7.49
C ASN A 280 0.00 -12.43 -6.38
N GLU A 281 0.92 -13.31 -6.77
CA GLU A 281 1.73 -14.07 -5.82
C GLU A 281 2.72 -13.15 -5.07
N ALA A 282 3.32 -12.18 -5.74
CA ALA A 282 4.17 -11.18 -5.09
C ALA A 282 3.37 -10.33 -4.08
N LEU A 283 2.14 -9.90 -4.41
CA LEU A 283 1.24 -9.20 -3.49
C LEU A 283 0.90 -10.06 -2.27
N ARG A 284 0.61 -11.35 -2.49
CA ARG A 284 0.40 -12.31 -1.39
C ARG A 284 1.66 -12.43 -0.53
N PHE A 285 2.82 -12.62 -1.13
CA PHE A 285 4.04 -12.92 -0.40
C PHE A 285 4.60 -11.69 0.34
N THR A 286 4.52 -10.50 -0.23
CA THR A 286 5.06 -9.26 0.37
C THR A 286 4.09 -8.60 1.35
N VAL A 287 2.78 -8.69 1.11
CA VAL A 287 1.72 -8.06 1.92
C VAL A 287 2.04 -6.60 2.26
N PRO A 288 1.74 -5.63 1.36
CA PRO A 288 2.03 -4.21 1.60
C PRO A 288 1.39 -3.66 2.90
N SER A 289 0.22 -4.18 3.28
CA SER A 289 -0.46 -3.84 4.55
C SER A 289 -0.41 -5.03 5.52
N PRO A 290 0.68 -5.19 6.30
CA PRO A 290 0.92 -6.40 7.08
C PRO A 290 -0.01 -6.60 8.28
N MET A 291 -0.69 -5.52 8.71
CA MET A 291 -1.60 -5.52 9.86
C MET A 291 -2.78 -4.59 9.60
N MET A 292 -3.99 -5.03 9.92
CA MET A 292 -5.19 -4.20 9.92
C MET A 292 -5.82 -4.19 11.30
N LEU A 293 -6.48 -3.08 11.65
CA LEU A 293 -7.08 -2.88 12.98
C LEU A 293 -8.59 -2.79 12.87
N ARG A 294 -9.29 -3.36 13.86
CA ARG A 294 -10.72 -3.18 14.10
C ARG A 294 -10.99 -3.07 15.60
N ASP A 295 -12.13 -2.51 15.95
CA ASP A 295 -12.70 -2.59 17.29
C ASP A 295 -13.93 -3.49 17.26
N ALA A 296 -14.04 -4.42 18.20
CA ALA A 296 -15.28 -5.17 18.42
C ALA A 296 -16.31 -4.26 19.10
N VAL A 297 -17.53 -4.17 18.54
CA VAL A 297 -18.61 -3.36 19.12
C VAL A 297 -19.69 -4.20 19.78
N VAL A 298 -19.61 -5.53 19.64
CA VAL A 298 -20.50 -6.51 20.27
C VAL A 298 -19.66 -7.67 20.80
N ASP A 299 -20.18 -8.36 21.80
CA ASP A 299 -19.65 -9.65 22.26
C ASP A 299 -19.88 -10.73 21.19
N GLY A 300 -18.90 -11.62 21.03
CA GLY A 300 -18.97 -12.67 20.02
C GLY A 300 -17.82 -13.66 20.08
N TYR A 301 -17.57 -14.36 18.98
CA TYR A 301 -16.49 -15.34 18.84
C TYR A 301 -15.79 -15.15 17.50
N ILE A 302 -14.47 -15.34 17.50
CA ILE A 302 -13.64 -15.45 16.30
C ILE A 302 -12.89 -16.78 16.41
N GLY A 303 -13.13 -17.71 15.49
CA GLY A 303 -12.45 -19.02 15.49
C GLY A 303 -12.55 -19.76 16.84
N GLY A 304 -13.72 -19.67 17.53
CA GLY A 304 -13.94 -20.27 18.85
C GLY A 304 -13.38 -19.46 20.03
N THR A 305 -12.61 -18.41 19.82
CA THR A 305 -12.11 -17.51 20.88
C THR A 305 -13.13 -16.43 21.18
N LYS A 306 -13.52 -16.28 22.43
CA LYS A 306 -14.47 -15.25 22.87
C LYS A 306 -13.86 -13.84 22.70
N VAL A 307 -14.64 -12.93 22.14
CA VAL A 307 -14.33 -11.52 21.94
C VAL A 307 -15.38 -10.68 22.65
N PHE A 308 -14.96 -9.61 23.30
CA PHE A 308 -15.85 -8.69 24.01
C PHE A 308 -15.96 -7.36 23.28
N ALA A 309 -17.08 -6.69 23.44
CA ALA A 309 -17.23 -5.29 23.02
C ALA A 309 -16.14 -4.43 23.66
N GLY A 310 -15.47 -3.62 22.85
CA GLY A 310 -14.29 -2.84 23.24
C GLY A 310 -12.94 -3.54 23.02
N ASP A 311 -12.91 -4.82 22.67
CA ASP A 311 -11.67 -5.48 22.28
C ASP A 311 -11.08 -4.89 21.00
N ARG A 312 -9.78 -4.63 21.01
CA ARG A 312 -9.02 -4.35 19.80
C ARG A 312 -8.75 -5.65 19.05
N ILE A 313 -9.07 -5.70 17.76
CA ILE A 313 -8.80 -6.83 16.88
C ILE A 313 -7.63 -6.50 15.95
N LEU A 314 -6.57 -7.27 16.05
CA LEU A 314 -5.33 -7.16 15.30
C LEU A 314 -5.34 -8.22 14.19
N LEU A 315 -5.62 -7.83 12.96
CA LEU A 315 -5.68 -8.73 11.80
C LEU A 315 -4.30 -8.83 11.17
N SER A 316 -3.60 -9.94 11.39
CA SER A 316 -2.27 -10.20 10.85
C SER A 316 -2.37 -10.74 9.42
N THR A 317 -2.56 -9.85 8.46
CA THR A 317 -2.60 -10.20 7.03
C THR A 317 -1.30 -10.84 6.55
N ILE A 318 -0.17 -10.41 7.11
CA ILE A 318 1.14 -10.99 6.77
C ILE A 318 1.24 -12.46 7.22
N HIS A 319 0.73 -12.80 8.41
CA HIS A 319 0.77 -14.19 8.87
C HIS A 319 -0.21 -15.04 8.06
N ALA A 320 -1.43 -14.55 7.87
CA ALA A 320 -2.46 -15.18 7.05
C ALA A 320 -1.97 -15.51 5.63
N ALA A 321 -1.23 -14.60 5.01
CA ALA A 321 -0.69 -14.80 3.66
C ALA A 321 0.53 -15.73 3.64
N LYS A 322 1.45 -15.60 4.61
CA LYS A 322 2.69 -16.40 4.64
C LYS A 322 2.49 -17.84 5.10
N SER A 323 1.40 -18.14 5.83
CA SER A 323 1.05 -19.51 6.18
C SER A 323 0.73 -20.42 4.98
N LEU A 324 0.48 -19.79 3.80
CA LEU A 324 0.21 -20.49 2.54
C LEU A 324 1.48 -20.97 1.81
N GLY A 325 2.66 -20.75 2.37
CA GLY A 325 3.92 -21.20 1.78
C GLY A 325 4.84 -20.11 1.26
N GLY A 326 5.96 -20.49 0.63
CA GLY A 326 6.95 -19.65 0.02
C GLY A 326 6.43 -18.89 -1.22
N PHE A 327 7.32 -18.16 -1.88
CA PHE A 327 7.00 -17.46 -3.13
C PHE A 327 6.98 -18.44 -4.29
N ASP A 328 5.81 -18.68 -4.86
CA ASP A 328 5.61 -19.57 -6.01
C ASP A 328 4.49 -19.06 -6.93
N PRO A 329 4.79 -18.38 -8.03
CA PRO A 329 3.80 -17.88 -8.99
C PRO A 329 2.91 -18.95 -9.62
N ALA A 330 3.34 -20.22 -9.62
CA ALA A 330 2.53 -21.34 -10.12
C ALA A 330 1.47 -21.81 -9.09
N GLN A 331 1.59 -21.40 -7.84
CA GLN A 331 0.65 -21.79 -6.78
C GLN A 331 -0.65 -20.98 -6.88
N ALA A 332 -1.79 -21.69 -6.94
CA ALA A 332 -3.09 -21.03 -6.83
C ALA A 332 -3.32 -20.46 -5.42
N THR A 333 -3.65 -19.18 -5.34
CA THR A 333 -4.02 -18.56 -4.06
C THR A 333 -5.41 -19.06 -3.62
N PRO A 334 -5.55 -19.67 -2.43
CA PRO A 334 -6.85 -20.11 -1.90
C PRO A 334 -7.85 -18.95 -1.82
N GLN A 335 -9.14 -19.26 -2.03
CA GLN A 335 -10.20 -18.26 -2.07
C GLN A 335 -10.22 -17.35 -0.82
N GLN A 336 -9.98 -17.92 0.36
CA GLN A 336 -9.97 -17.19 1.64
C GLN A 336 -8.87 -16.12 1.71
N ALA A 337 -7.73 -16.36 1.06
CA ALA A 337 -6.60 -15.45 1.02
C ALA A 337 -6.58 -14.53 -0.23
N ARG A 338 -7.45 -14.80 -1.22
CA ARG A 338 -7.46 -14.03 -2.48
C ARG A 338 -7.68 -12.54 -2.20
N GLN A 339 -6.75 -11.72 -2.68
CA GLN A 339 -6.76 -10.26 -2.56
C GLN A 339 -6.81 -9.73 -1.10
N LEU A 340 -6.51 -10.55 -0.10
CA LEU A 340 -6.58 -10.15 1.31
C LEU A 340 -5.62 -8.98 1.64
N TRP A 341 -4.57 -8.79 0.84
CA TRP A 341 -3.66 -7.64 0.90
C TRP A 341 -4.31 -6.31 0.51
N PHE A 342 -5.45 -6.33 -0.19
CA PHE A 342 -6.32 -5.19 -0.43
C PHE A 342 -7.48 -5.09 0.57
N GLY A 343 -7.52 -5.97 1.57
CA GLY A 343 -8.62 -6.09 2.52
C GLY A 343 -9.77 -6.94 1.98
N ALA A 344 -10.93 -6.82 2.62
CA ALA A 344 -12.17 -7.49 2.21
C ALA A 344 -13.39 -6.66 2.66
N GLY A 345 -14.56 -7.01 2.14
CA GLY A 345 -15.85 -6.40 2.51
C GLY A 345 -15.96 -4.94 2.13
N PRO A 346 -16.72 -4.16 2.88
CA PRO A 346 -17.01 -2.75 2.57
C PRO A 346 -15.77 -1.87 2.51
N HIS A 347 -14.70 -2.25 3.21
CA HIS A 347 -13.40 -1.54 3.21
C HIS A 347 -12.37 -2.15 2.25
N PHE A 348 -12.77 -2.99 1.31
CA PHE A 348 -11.87 -3.43 0.23
C PHE A 348 -11.26 -2.21 -0.47
N CYS A 349 -10.00 -2.25 -0.84
CA CYS A 349 -9.28 -1.09 -1.37
C CYS A 349 -10.00 -0.46 -2.58
N ILE A 350 -10.44 0.80 -2.45
CA ILE A 350 -11.09 1.52 -3.57
C ILE A 350 -10.10 1.83 -4.68
N GLY A 351 -8.84 2.09 -4.34
CA GLY A 351 -7.75 2.35 -5.28
C GLY A 351 -7.12 1.11 -5.90
N MET A 352 -7.68 -0.10 -5.68
CA MET A 352 -7.10 -1.33 -6.25
C MET A 352 -6.94 -1.27 -7.78
N PRO A 353 -7.90 -0.78 -8.57
CA PRO A 353 -7.74 -0.67 -10.01
C PRO A 353 -6.56 0.24 -10.39
N LEU A 354 -6.42 1.37 -9.70
CA LEU A 354 -5.31 2.31 -9.91
C LEU A 354 -3.97 1.67 -9.56
N ALA A 355 -3.86 1.08 -8.37
CA ALA A 355 -2.65 0.39 -7.94
C ALA A 355 -2.23 -0.74 -8.89
N MET A 356 -3.19 -1.54 -9.36
CA MET A 356 -2.89 -2.63 -10.32
C MET A 356 -2.43 -2.09 -11.67
N ALA A 357 -3.00 -0.97 -12.15
CA ALA A 357 -2.54 -0.33 -13.38
C ALA A 357 -1.09 0.19 -13.23
N GLU A 358 -0.78 0.90 -12.13
CA GLU A 358 0.58 1.37 -11.85
C GLU A 358 1.59 0.21 -11.76
N ILE A 359 1.24 -0.86 -11.06
CA ILE A 359 2.07 -2.06 -10.90
C ILE A 359 2.33 -2.72 -12.25
N ASN A 360 1.26 -3.01 -13.01
CA ASN A 360 1.38 -3.71 -14.28
C ASN A 360 2.16 -2.88 -15.30
N THR A 361 1.84 -1.59 -15.45
CA THR A 361 2.54 -0.69 -16.37
C THR A 361 4.02 -0.58 -16.02
N THR A 362 4.37 -0.45 -14.74
CA THR A 362 5.77 -0.39 -14.31
C THR A 362 6.50 -1.70 -14.58
N LEU A 363 5.87 -2.84 -14.28
CA LEU A 363 6.48 -4.14 -14.51
C LEU A 363 6.66 -4.43 -15.99
N GLU A 364 5.65 -4.17 -16.83
CA GLU A 364 5.75 -4.34 -18.29
C GLU A 364 6.90 -3.51 -18.86
N LEU A 365 7.01 -2.24 -18.47
CA LEU A 365 8.11 -1.38 -18.87
C LEU A 365 9.48 -1.97 -18.50
N LEU A 366 9.64 -2.43 -17.27
CA LEU A 366 10.91 -3.03 -16.81
C LEU A 366 11.22 -4.35 -17.51
N LEU A 367 10.21 -5.14 -17.86
CA LEU A 367 10.37 -6.39 -18.63
C LEU A 367 10.72 -6.12 -20.10
N ASP A 368 10.16 -5.06 -20.70
CA ASP A 368 10.54 -4.62 -22.05
C ASP A 368 12.00 -4.16 -22.11
N MET A 369 12.41 -3.37 -21.11
CA MET A 369 13.82 -2.97 -20.95
C MET A 369 14.73 -4.19 -20.75
N TYR A 370 14.31 -5.16 -19.94
CA TYR A 370 15.05 -6.40 -19.71
C TYR A 370 15.21 -7.24 -20.98
N ALA A 371 14.17 -7.34 -21.78
CA ALA A 371 14.19 -8.08 -23.06
C ALA A 371 15.13 -7.42 -24.08
N GLN A 372 15.21 -6.09 -24.10
CA GLN A 372 16.11 -5.35 -25.00
C GLN A 372 17.56 -5.42 -24.52
N ARG A 373 17.80 -5.17 -23.25
CA ARG A 373 19.10 -5.21 -22.59
C ARG A 373 18.94 -5.64 -21.14
N PRO A 374 19.35 -6.87 -20.79
CA PRO A 374 19.23 -7.38 -19.43
C PRO A 374 19.84 -6.44 -18.38
N TRP A 375 19.14 -6.33 -17.26
CA TRP A 375 19.57 -5.59 -16.09
C TRP A 375 19.61 -6.50 -14.86
N LEU A 376 20.36 -6.10 -13.85
CA LEU A 376 20.49 -6.77 -12.56
C LEU A 376 20.32 -5.77 -11.41
N ILE A 377 20.13 -6.30 -10.21
CA ILE A 377 20.12 -5.48 -8.98
C ILE A 377 21.57 -5.26 -8.54
N ALA A 378 22.09 -4.05 -8.75
CA ALA A 378 23.44 -3.66 -8.40
C ALA A 378 23.62 -3.35 -6.90
N ALA A 379 22.59 -2.75 -6.28
CA ALA A 379 22.62 -2.44 -4.85
C ALA A 379 21.21 -2.38 -4.26
N ARG A 380 21.09 -2.64 -2.96
CA ARG A 380 19.82 -2.50 -2.24
C ARG A 380 20.03 -2.11 -0.77
N GLN A 381 19.11 -1.29 -0.26
CA GLN A 381 19.05 -0.90 1.13
C GLN A 381 17.62 -1.02 1.64
N VAL A 382 17.41 -1.76 2.73
CA VAL A 382 16.09 -1.87 3.36
C VAL A 382 15.77 -0.61 4.18
N SER A 383 14.51 -0.20 4.19
CA SER A 383 14.02 0.85 5.09
C SER A 383 14.03 0.36 6.54
N ARG A 384 14.25 1.27 7.49
CA ARG A 384 14.32 0.93 8.91
C ARG A 384 13.34 1.77 9.72
N GLY A 385 12.65 1.12 10.66
CA GLY A 385 11.74 1.81 11.58
C GLY A 385 10.56 2.52 10.89
N VAL A 386 10.13 2.01 9.74
CA VAL A 386 9.00 2.53 8.95
C VAL A 386 7.73 1.76 9.23
N LEU A 387 6.56 2.37 8.98
CA LEU A 387 5.28 1.72 9.16
C LEU A 387 5.08 0.58 8.14
N ILE A 388 5.34 0.87 6.86
CA ILE A 388 5.18 -0.07 5.75
C ILE A 388 6.56 -0.57 5.32
N PRO A 389 6.83 -1.89 5.40
CA PRO A 389 8.11 -2.47 5.02
C PRO A 389 8.45 -2.25 3.54
N GLY A 390 9.68 -1.85 3.23
CA GLY A 390 10.11 -1.60 1.86
C GLY A 390 11.62 -1.44 1.72
N TYR A 391 12.06 -1.16 0.52
CA TYR A 391 13.43 -0.72 0.25
C TYR A 391 13.52 0.80 0.36
N ARG A 392 14.62 1.29 0.93
CA ARG A 392 15.01 2.69 0.86
C ARG A 392 15.69 3.01 -0.47
N LYS A 393 16.37 1.99 -1.04
CA LYS A 393 17.09 2.05 -2.30
C LYS A 393 17.07 0.69 -2.97
N LEU A 394 16.86 0.65 -4.28
CA LEU A 394 17.01 -0.52 -5.15
C LEU A 394 17.60 -0.08 -6.49
N GLU A 395 18.92 -0.20 -6.62
CA GLU A 395 19.62 0.18 -7.85
C GLU A 395 19.55 -0.96 -8.88
N LEU A 396 19.09 -0.62 -10.07
CA LEU A 396 19.21 -1.44 -11.27
C LEU A 396 20.37 -0.93 -12.10
N ALA A 397 21.13 -1.86 -12.71
CA ALA A 397 22.20 -1.56 -13.65
C ALA A 397 22.16 -2.58 -14.78
N HIS A 398 22.72 -2.24 -15.94
CA HIS A 398 22.87 -3.22 -17.02
C HIS A 398 23.78 -4.37 -16.57
N ALA A 399 23.42 -5.61 -17.02
CA ALA A 399 24.16 -6.84 -16.76
C ALA A 399 25.49 -6.90 -17.51
#